data_5088adcd5e738f78dddeb8d68aba3877
#
_entry.id   5088adcd5e738f78dddeb8d68aba3877
#
_cell.length_a   1.000
_cell.length_b   1.000
_cell.length_c   1.000
_cell.angle_alpha   90.00
_cell.angle_beta   90.00
_cell.angle_gamma   90.00
#
_symmetry.space_group_name_H-M   'P 1'
#
loop_
_entity.id
_entity.type
_entity.pdbx_description
1 polymer ?
#
loop_
_entity_poly.entity_id
_entity_poly.type
_entity_poly.pdbx_seq_one_letter_code
_entity_poly.pdbx_strand_id
1 'polypeptide(L)'
;MTNTQWDLLCSAVGGRGLPQGSPAAAFIIDSPWLPGWAGISILDYFAHDELWFEANRKAVETFPDAIFLPGFWGEYGMCTEPSAFGARCSFSEKDFPFAHPVMTSIEEVDRLPDPDPASDGLLPFVLKRLEWAKPRMEAIGQRIRFSVSRGPLNVASFLLGTTEFLVALRTEPELSHKLLRKVTDFLLRWHSLQRERFPSIDGIMLLDDIVGFLGEEDFLEFGLPYLTELYAPKASV
;
A
#
# COMPACT_ATOMS: atom_id res chain seq x y z
N MET A 1 0.88 -1.28 15.25
CA MET A 1 0.46 -2.58 15.84
C MET A 1 1.34 -2.89 17.05
N THR A 2 0.77 -3.35 18.17
CA THR A 2 1.56 -3.79 19.35
C THR A 2 2.27 -5.12 19.06
N ASN A 3 3.26 -5.48 19.91
CA ASN A 3 3.93 -6.78 19.77
C ASN A 3 2.94 -7.95 19.93
N THR A 4 2.05 -7.87 20.94
CA THR A 4 1.04 -8.92 21.17
C THR A 4 0.09 -9.08 19.98
N GLN A 5 -0.38 -7.98 19.40
CA GLN A 5 -1.24 -8.02 18.21
C GLN A 5 -0.50 -8.61 17.00
N TRP A 6 0.80 -8.31 16.87
CA TRP A 6 1.64 -8.90 15.81
C TRP A 6 1.78 -10.40 15.96
N ASP A 7 2.08 -10.89 17.17
CA ASP A 7 2.22 -12.32 17.44
C ASP A 7 0.92 -13.09 17.20
N LEU A 8 -0.23 -12.48 17.57
CA LEU A 8 -1.56 -13.05 17.29
C LEU A 8 -1.84 -13.14 15.80
N LEU A 9 -1.56 -12.06 15.05
CA LEU A 9 -1.72 -12.04 13.60
C LEU A 9 -0.87 -13.10 12.92
N CYS A 10 0.43 -13.19 13.28
CA CYS A 10 1.34 -14.21 12.76
C CYS A 10 0.89 -15.64 13.10
N SER A 11 0.28 -15.85 14.28
CA SER A 11 -0.28 -17.14 14.67
C SER A 11 -1.51 -17.49 13.84
N ALA A 12 -2.41 -16.52 13.62
CA ALA A 12 -3.61 -16.70 12.80
C ALA A 12 -3.26 -17.05 11.34
N VAL A 13 -2.40 -16.23 10.73
CA VAL A 13 -1.95 -16.41 9.34
C VAL A 13 -1.18 -17.72 9.17
N GLY A 14 -0.38 -18.10 10.17
CA GLY A 14 0.37 -19.35 10.18
C GLY A 14 -0.45 -20.60 10.54
N GLY A 15 -1.78 -20.49 10.69
CA GLY A 15 -2.68 -21.62 11.00
C GLY A 15 -2.46 -22.25 12.37
N ARG A 16 -1.81 -21.57 13.31
CA ARG A 16 -1.48 -22.12 14.65
C ARG A 16 -2.62 -22.00 15.67
N GLY A 17 -3.75 -21.47 15.26
CA GLY A 17 -4.86 -21.16 16.16
C GLY A 17 -4.61 -19.93 17.02
N LEU A 18 -5.68 -19.42 17.63
CA LEU A 18 -5.63 -18.26 18.51
C LEU A 18 -5.97 -18.68 19.94
N PRO A 19 -5.31 -18.09 20.97
CA PRO A 19 -5.73 -18.27 22.35
C PRO A 19 -7.19 -17.87 22.57
N GLN A 20 -7.85 -18.48 23.54
CA GLN A 20 -9.20 -18.10 23.92
C GLN A 20 -9.23 -16.64 24.38
N GLY A 21 -10.21 -15.85 23.88
CA GLY A 21 -10.31 -14.41 24.17
C GLY A 21 -9.41 -13.51 23.31
N SER A 22 -8.78 -14.07 22.25
CA SER A 22 -8.05 -13.24 21.28
C SER A 22 -8.98 -12.30 20.51
N PRO A 23 -8.47 -11.14 19.99
CA PRO A 23 -9.22 -10.28 19.10
C PRO A 23 -9.86 -11.07 17.96
N ALA A 24 -11.14 -10.83 17.74
CA ALA A 24 -11.92 -11.59 16.75
C ALA A 24 -11.91 -10.94 15.37
N ALA A 25 -11.34 -9.73 15.21
CA ALA A 25 -11.42 -8.96 14.00
C ALA A 25 -10.09 -8.26 13.67
N ALA A 26 -9.74 -8.28 12.37
CA ALA A 26 -8.73 -7.42 11.80
C ALA A 26 -9.38 -6.54 10.72
N PHE A 27 -9.05 -5.26 10.72
CA PHE A 27 -9.60 -4.27 9.78
C PHE A 27 -8.47 -3.52 9.10
N ILE A 28 -8.68 -3.17 7.83
CA ILE A 28 -7.80 -2.20 7.16
C ILE A 28 -8.13 -0.80 7.72
N ILE A 29 -7.10 -0.12 8.24
CA ILE A 29 -7.20 1.26 8.69
C ILE A 29 -6.70 2.16 7.56
N ASP A 30 -7.62 2.83 6.89
CA ASP A 30 -7.34 3.58 5.69
C ASP A 30 -8.09 4.92 5.61
N SER A 31 -7.71 5.71 4.63
CA SER A 31 -8.26 7.03 4.38
C SER A 31 -9.73 7.09 3.91
N PRO A 32 -10.36 6.06 3.30
CA PRO A 32 -11.78 6.13 2.97
C PRO A 32 -12.71 6.30 4.16
N TRP A 33 -12.44 5.67 5.31
CA TRP A 33 -13.35 5.74 6.47
C TRP A 33 -12.81 6.51 7.67
N LEU A 34 -11.50 6.45 7.91
CA LEU A 34 -10.90 6.95 9.13
C LEU A 34 -11.06 8.47 9.34
N PRO A 35 -10.83 9.34 8.32
CA PRO A 35 -11.06 10.79 8.47
C PRO A 35 -12.50 11.10 8.81
N GLY A 36 -13.47 10.52 8.09
CA GLY A 36 -14.89 10.74 8.34
C GLY A 36 -15.31 10.29 9.73
N TRP A 37 -14.83 9.14 10.21
CA TRP A 37 -15.06 8.66 11.57
C TRP A 37 -14.39 9.57 12.64
N ALA A 38 -13.22 10.11 12.34
CA ALA A 38 -12.51 11.03 13.23
C ALA A 38 -13.11 12.43 13.25
N GLY A 39 -13.96 12.78 12.27
CA GLY A 39 -14.61 14.08 12.13
C GLY A 39 -13.74 15.13 11.45
N ILE A 40 -12.82 14.72 10.59
CA ILE A 40 -11.94 15.60 9.80
C ILE A 40 -12.14 15.37 8.30
N SER A 41 -11.73 16.33 7.48
CA SER A 41 -11.77 16.17 6.03
C SER A 41 -10.69 15.19 5.53
N ILE A 42 -10.89 14.60 4.36
CA ILE A 42 -9.87 13.78 3.71
C ILE A 42 -8.62 14.60 3.40
N LEU A 43 -8.80 15.85 2.97
CA LEU A 43 -7.69 16.75 2.65
C LEU A 43 -6.86 17.08 3.91
N ASP A 44 -7.51 17.40 5.04
CA ASP A 44 -6.84 17.66 6.32
C ASP A 44 -6.07 16.43 6.81
N TYR A 45 -6.65 15.24 6.65
CA TYR A 45 -6.00 13.97 7.00
C TYR A 45 -4.68 13.77 6.23
N PHE A 46 -4.65 14.15 4.96
CA PHE A 46 -3.43 14.03 4.15
C PHE A 46 -2.47 15.20 4.32
N ALA A 47 -2.96 16.41 4.63
CA ALA A 47 -2.15 17.61 4.72
C ALA A 47 -1.44 17.78 6.08
N HIS A 48 -2.02 17.22 7.16
CA HIS A 48 -1.55 17.44 8.53
C HIS A 48 -1.17 16.15 9.23
N ASP A 49 0.12 15.97 9.49
CA ASP A 49 0.66 14.78 10.16
C ASP A 49 0.06 14.56 11.54
N GLU A 50 -0.21 15.65 12.29
CA GLU A 50 -0.85 15.60 13.60
C GLU A 50 -2.28 15.07 13.53
N LEU A 51 -3.10 15.54 12.58
CA LEU A 51 -4.48 15.10 12.42
C LEU A 51 -4.53 13.64 11.96
N TRP A 52 -3.66 13.27 11.02
CA TRP A 52 -3.48 11.87 10.60
C TRP A 52 -3.11 10.98 11.79
N PHE A 53 -2.13 11.39 12.61
CA PHE A 53 -1.68 10.62 13.77
C PHE A 53 -2.79 10.47 14.82
N GLU A 54 -3.46 11.56 15.17
CA GLU A 54 -4.54 11.56 16.17
C GLU A 54 -5.75 10.73 15.73
N ALA A 55 -6.13 10.75 14.46
CA ALA A 55 -7.18 9.89 13.94
C ALA A 55 -6.83 8.39 14.10
N ASN A 56 -5.61 8.01 13.74
CA ASN A 56 -5.11 6.64 13.93
C ASN A 56 -5.02 6.27 15.42
N ARG A 57 -4.48 7.15 16.27
CA ARG A 57 -4.38 6.94 17.72
C ARG A 57 -5.77 6.72 18.33
N LYS A 58 -6.74 7.58 18.01
CA LYS A 58 -8.12 7.47 18.47
C LYS A 58 -8.74 6.13 18.09
N ALA A 59 -8.47 5.63 16.85
CA ALA A 59 -9.00 4.34 16.41
C ALA A 59 -8.44 3.18 17.25
N VAL A 60 -7.11 3.09 17.42
CA VAL A 60 -6.50 2.00 18.19
C VAL A 60 -6.84 2.05 19.68
N GLU A 61 -7.08 3.22 20.24
CA GLU A 61 -7.52 3.39 21.64
C GLU A 61 -9.01 3.08 21.82
N THR A 62 -9.85 3.40 20.83
CA THR A 62 -11.30 3.14 20.90
C THR A 62 -11.62 1.65 20.73
N PHE A 63 -10.84 0.94 19.93
CA PHE A 63 -11.04 -0.47 19.60
C PHE A 63 -9.81 -1.31 19.97
N PRO A 64 -9.48 -1.46 21.27
CA PRO A 64 -8.25 -2.13 21.70
C PRO A 64 -8.22 -3.61 21.34
N ASP A 65 -9.39 -4.24 21.15
CA ASP A 65 -9.55 -5.65 20.78
C ASP A 65 -9.53 -5.88 19.26
N ALA A 66 -9.38 -4.83 18.45
CA ALA A 66 -9.24 -4.94 17.02
C ALA A 66 -7.76 -4.87 16.60
N ILE A 67 -7.39 -5.65 15.60
CA ILE A 67 -6.11 -5.55 14.93
C ILE A 67 -6.31 -4.66 13.68
N PHE A 68 -5.67 -3.50 13.67
CA PHE A 68 -5.69 -2.62 12.50
C PHE A 68 -4.51 -2.91 11.58
N LEU A 69 -4.80 -3.14 10.29
CA LEU A 69 -3.84 -3.41 9.23
C LEU A 69 -3.71 -2.17 8.31
N PRO A 70 -2.51 -1.77 7.95
CA PRO A 70 -1.19 -2.18 8.45
C PRO A 70 -0.83 -1.55 9.81
N GLY A 71 -1.71 -0.82 10.42
CA GLY A 71 -1.50 0.07 11.55
C GLY A 71 -1.54 1.53 11.10
N PHE A 72 -0.65 2.38 11.58
CA PHE A 72 -0.56 3.79 11.16
C PHE A 72 -0.05 3.87 9.70
N TRP A 73 -0.97 3.84 8.77
CA TRP A 73 -0.63 3.77 7.35
C TRP A 73 -0.34 5.16 6.76
N GLY A 74 0.95 5.41 6.47
CA GLY A 74 1.40 6.65 5.85
C GLY A 74 1.22 6.62 4.33
N GLU A 75 0.00 6.82 3.84
CA GLU A 75 -0.33 6.84 2.41
C GLU A 75 -0.85 8.22 1.95
N TYR A 76 -1.03 8.36 0.65
CA TYR A 76 -1.73 9.46 -0.01
C TYR A 76 -2.81 8.95 -0.98
N GLY A 77 -3.63 8.02 -0.51
CA GLY A 77 -4.68 7.40 -1.30
C GLY A 77 -4.13 6.71 -2.55
N MET A 78 -4.86 6.76 -3.65
CA MET A 78 -4.47 6.16 -4.94
C MET A 78 -3.25 6.83 -5.58
N CYS A 79 -2.75 7.93 -5.00
CA CYS A 79 -1.66 8.73 -5.58
C CYS A 79 -0.27 8.26 -5.18
N THR A 80 -0.14 7.46 -4.11
CA THR A 80 1.16 7.15 -3.50
C THR A 80 2.17 6.65 -4.53
N GLU A 81 2.00 5.46 -5.06
CA GLU A 81 2.95 4.86 -6.01
C GLU A 81 2.85 5.47 -7.42
N PRO A 82 1.64 5.73 -7.98
CA PRO A 82 1.55 6.31 -9.32
C PRO A 82 2.20 7.68 -9.47
N SER A 83 2.25 8.50 -8.41
CA SER A 83 2.92 9.81 -8.44
C SER A 83 4.40 9.72 -8.79
N ALA A 84 5.08 8.65 -8.40
CA ALA A 84 6.48 8.44 -8.73
C ALA A 84 6.70 8.25 -10.25
N PHE A 85 5.72 7.67 -10.95
CA PHE A 85 5.73 7.56 -12.41
C PHE A 85 5.27 8.84 -13.12
N GLY A 86 5.04 9.93 -12.39
CA GLY A 86 4.60 11.21 -12.94
C GLY A 86 3.10 11.38 -13.03
N ALA A 87 2.30 10.52 -12.41
CA ALA A 87 0.86 10.68 -12.39
C ALA A 87 0.44 11.99 -11.70
N ARG A 88 -0.40 12.77 -12.37
CA ARG A 88 -1.04 13.93 -11.77
C ARG A 88 -2.04 13.45 -10.73
N CYS A 89 -1.98 14.01 -9.53
CA CYS A 89 -2.86 13.67 -8.42
C CYS A 89 -3.88 14.78 -8.16
N SER A 90 -5.13 14.39 -7.89
CA SER A 90 -6.21 15.29 -7.47
C SER A 90 -6.58 14.98 -6.03
N PHE A 91 -6.68 16.03 -5.21
CA PHE A 91 -7.08 15.97 -3.81
C PHE A 91 -8.28 16.89 -3.59
N SER A 92 -9.21 16.48 -2.74
CA SER A 92 -10.37 17.27 -2.34
C SER A 92 -10.71 17.05 -0.87
N GLU A 93 -11.61 17.88 -0.33
CA GLU A 93 -12.09 17.79 1.04
C GLU A 93 -12.86 16.48 1.33
N LYS A 94 -13.56 15.96 0.34
CA LYS A 94 -14.55 14.89 0.53
C LYS A 94 -14.28 13.64 -0.29
N ASP A 95 -13.58 13.78 -1.42
CA ASP A 95 -13.35 12.67 -2.33
C ASP A 95 -11.98 12.06 -2.09
N PHE A 96 -11.91 10.76 -2.32
CA PHE A 96 -10.67 10.02 -2.23
C PHE A 96 -9.66 10.53 -3.27
N PRO A 97 -8.36 10.67 -2.93
CA PRO A 97 -7.34 11.12 -3.88
C PRO A 97 -7.27 10.24 -5.11
N PHE A 98 -7.23 10.86 -6.27
CA PHE A 98 -7.25 10.18 -7.56
C PHE A 98 -5.98 10.45 -8.36
N ALA A 99 -5.33 9.37 -8.84
CA ALA A 99 -4.21 9.43 -9.76
C ALA A 99 -4.71 9.35 -11.21
N HIS A 100 -4.38 10.36 -12.00
CA HIS A 100 -4.73 10.38 -13.42
C HIS A 100 -3.74 9.53 -14.21
N PRO A 101 -4.20 8.75 -15.20
CA PRO A 101 -3.31 7.97 -16.06
C PRO A 101 -2.18 8.80 -16.67
N VAL A 102 -1.01 8.19 -16.81
CA VAL A 102 0.18 8.77 -17.45
C VAL A 102 0.35 8.31 -18.89
N MET A 103 -0.32 7.21 -19.24
CA MET A 103 -0.34 6.65 -20.59
C MET A 103 -1.76 6.73 -21.14
N THR A 104 -1.88 6.92 -22.44
CA THR A 104 -3.15 6.85 -23.18
C THR A 104 -3.31 5.51 -23.91
N SER A 105 -2.21 4.76 -24.03
CA SER A 105 -2.14 3.47 -24.69
C SER A 105 -0.96 2.65 -24.14
N ILE A 106 -1.06 1.32 -24.16
CA ILE A 106 -0.03 0.41 -23.66
C ILE A 106 1.29 0.49 -24.44
N GLU A 107 1.26 0.90 -25.72
CA GLU A 107 2.45 1.10 -26.56
C GLU A 107 3.37 2.21 -26.03
N GLU A 108 2.89 3.05 -25.13
CA GLU A 108 3.69 4.08 -24.46
C GLU A 108 4.54 3.54 -23.30
N VAL A 109 4.44 2.25 -22.96
CA VAL A 109 5.13 1.62 -21.82
C VAL A 109 6.65 1.86 -21.81
N ASP A 110 7.27 2.00 -22.99
CA ASP A 110 8.71 2.29 -23.11
C ASP A 110 9.08 3.71 -22.67
N ARG A 111 8.12 4.62 -22.66
CA ARG A 111 8.33 6.02 -22.23
C ARG A 111 8.14 6.21 -20.73
N LEU A 112 7.56 5.22 -20.02
CA LEU A 112 7.45 5.31 -18.57
C LEU A 112 8.83 5.45 -17.94
N PRO A 113 9.01 6.38 -16.99
CA PRO A 113 10.24 6.52 -16.24
C PRO A 113 10.55 5.25 -15.43
N ASP A 114 11.76 5.17 -14.92
CA ASP A 114 12.17 4.22 -13.88
C ASP A 114 12.35 5.01 -12.58
N PRO A 115 11.33 5.15 -11.73
CA PRO A 115 11.34 6.05 -10.61
C PRO A 115 12.31 5.61 -9.50
N ASP A 116 12.95 6.59 -8.84
CA ASP A 116 13.65 6.37 -7.59
C ASP A 116 12.69 6.56 -6.40
N PRO A 117 12.36 5.50 -5.64
CA PRO A 117 11.45 5.63 -4.50
C PRO A 117 11.97 6.53 -3.37
N ALA A 118 13.26 6.91 -3.38
CA ALA A 118 13.82 7.82 -2.39
C ALA A 118 13.55 9.30 -2.69
N SER A 119 13.26 9.67 -3.95
CA SER A 119 13.12 11.05 -4.39
C SER A 119 11.85 11.38 -5.16
N ASP A 120 11.21 10.39 -5.77
CA ASP A 120 10.15 10.67 -6.75
C ASP A 120 8.75 10.60 -6.14
N GLY A 121 7.87 11.45 -6.66
CA GLY A 121 6.47 11.53 -6.29
C GLY A 121 6.23 11.85 -4.82
N LEU A 122 5.24 11.18 -4.24
CA LEU A 122 4.82 11.35 -2.84
C LEU A 122 5.57 10.42 -1.86
N LEU A 123 6.43 9.52 -2.35
CA LEU A 123 7.09 8.51 -1.52
C LEU A 123 8.01 9.12 -0.44
N PRO A 124 8.80 10.18 -0.72
CA PRO A 124 9.58 10.85 0.33
C PRO A 124 8.72 11.40 1.46
N PHE A 125 7.49 11.87 1.16
CA PHE A 125 6.56 12.38 2.17
C PHE A 125 6.00 11.26 3.04
N VAL A 126 5.73 10.07 2.47
CA VAL A 126 5.35 8.87 3.24
C VAL A 126 6.45 8.53 4.26
N LEU A 127 7.71 8.47 3.81
CA LEU A 127 8.83 8.16 4.69
C LEU A 127 8.97 9.22 5.80
N LYS A 128 8.86 10.51 5.47
CA LYS A 128 8.96 11.59 6.44
C LYS A 128 7.84 11.57 7.47
N ARG A 129 6.61 11.32 7.05
CA ARG A 129 5.47 11.12 7.96
C ARG A 129 5.71 9.98 8.94
N LEU A 130 6.16 8.83 8.45
CA LEU A 130 6.44 7.67 9.29
C LEU A 130 7.66 7.89 10.21
N GLU A 131 8.72 8.58 9.76
CA GLU A 131 9.85 8.99 10.59
C GLU A 131 9.39 9.90 11.74
N TRP A 132 8.55 10.90 11.45
CA TRP A 132 7.98 11.79 12.44
C TRP A 132 7.04 11.06 13.42
N ALA A 133 6.25 10.10 12.93
CA ALA A 133 5.28 9.37 13.74
C ALA A 133 5.93 8.29 14.61
N LYS A 134 7.03 7.67 14.16
CA LYS A 134 7.67 6.50 14.81
C LYS A 134 7.85 6.67 16.33
N PRO A 135 8.50 7.72 16.87
CA PRO A 135 8.66 7.87 18.32
C PRO A 135 7.33 8.04 19.05
N ARG A 136 6.34 8.67 18.43
CA ARG A 136 4.99 8.86 18.98
C ARG A 136 4.22 7.52 19.02
N MET A 137 4.34 6.72 17.98
CA MET A 137 3.78 5.36 17.94
C MET A 137 4.40 4.49 19.04
N GLU A 138 5.73 4.51 19.17
CA GLU A 138 6.45 3.74 20.17
C GLU A 138 6.04 4.12 21.60
N ALA A 139 5.77 5.41 21.86
CA ALA A 139 5.29 5.89 23.16
C ALA A 139 3.93 5.31 23.57
N ILE A 140 3.09 4.91 22.61
CA ILE A 140 1.79 4.23 22.83
C ILE A 140 1.86 2.72 22.56
N GLY A 141 3.07 2.13 22.53
CA GLY A 141 3.27 0.69 22.33
C GLY A 141 3.04 0.19 20.89
N GLN A 142 2.86 1.09 19.92
CA GLN A 142 2.64 0.76 18.52
C GLN A 142 3.97 0.70 17.75
N ARG A 143 4.05 -0.13 16.72
CA ARG A 143 5.22 -0.25 15.85
C ARG A 143 4.81 -0.36 14.40
N ILE A 144 5.68 0.08 13.49
CA ILE A 144 5.57 -0.13 12.04
C ILE A 144 5.96 -1.59 11.78
N ARG A 145 5.00 -2.42 11.35
CA ARG A 145 5.20 -3.86 11.16
C ARG A 145 5.20 -4.28 9.70
N PHE A 146 4.63 -3.45 8.83
CA PHE A 146 4.52 -3.75 7.41
C PHE A 146 5.26 -2.72 6.56
N SER A 147 5.93 -3.20 5.52
CA SER A 147 6.12 -2.40 4.32
C SER A 147 4.85 -2.50 3.49
N VAL A 148 4.36 -1.37 2.99
CA VAL A 148 3.05 -1.29 2.35
C VAL A 148 3.16 -0.65 0.98
N SER A 149 2.44 -1.20 0.02
CA SER A 149 2.18 -0.57 -1.27
C SER A 149 0.86 -1.07 -1.87
N ARG A 150 0.43 -0.44 -2.94
CA ARG A 150 -0.47 -1.09 -3.88
C ARG A 150 0.27 -2.19 -4.63
N GLY A 151 -0.48 -3.20 -5.06
CA GLY A 151 0.08 -4.29 -5.84
C GLY A 151 0.34 -3.90 -7.30
N PRO A 152 1.05 -4.77 -8.04
CA PRO A 152 1.50 -4.46 -9.40
C PRO A 152 0.36 -4.22 -10.38
N LEU A 153 -0.74 -4.96 -10.29
CA LEU A 153 -1.88 -4.78 -11.18
C LEU A 153 -2.63 -3.47 -10.87
N ASN A 154 -2.80 -3.14 -9.58
CA ASN A 154 -3.41 -1.88 -9.18
C ASN A 154 -2.61 -0.69 -9.68
N VAL A 155 -1.29 -0.67 -9.47
CA VAL A 155 -0.44 0.42 -9.96
C VAL A 155 -0.50 0.51 -11.48
N ALA A 156 -0.36 -0.60 -12.20
CA ALA A 156 -0.48 -0.63 -13.66
C ALA A 156 -1.81 -0.07 -14.16
N SER A 157 -2.91 -0.43 -13.48
CA SER A 157 -4.25 0.08 -13.82
C SER A 157 -4.39 1.59 -13.60
N PHE A 158 -3.72 2.17 -12.61
CA PHE A 158 -3.71 3.63 -12.41
C PHE A 158 -2.86 4.34 -13.46
N LEU A 159 -1.78 3.71 -13.92
CA LEU A 159 -0.88 4.32 -14.92
C LEU A 159 -1.49 4.34 -16.33
N LEU A 160 -2.31 3.36 -16.69
CA LEU A 160 -2.90 3.23 -18.04
C LEU A 160 -4.39 3.57 -18.09
N GLY A 161 -5.10 3.41 -16.98
CA GLY A 161 -6.55 3.36 -16.92
C GLY A 161 -7.02 1.92 -16.74
N THR A 162 -7.99 1.70 -15.83
CA THR A 162 -8.41 0.34 -15.45
C THR A 162 -8.97 -0.45 -16.64
N THR A 163 -9.84 0.18 -17.44
CA THR A 163 -10.44 -0.47 -18.61
C THR A 163 -9.38 -0.81 -19.66
N GLU A 164 -8.54 0.16 -19.98
CA GLU A 164 -7.47 0.03 -20.97
C GLU A 164 -6.47 -1.06 -20.56
N PHE A 165 -6.13 -1.11 -19.26
CA PHE A 165 -5.24 -2.13 -18.74
C PHE A 165 -5.84 -3.54 -18.84
N LEU A 166 -7.10 -3.73 -18.40
CA LEU A 166 -7.75 -5.04 -18.49
C LEU A 166 -7.93 -5.52 -19.95
N VAL A 167 -8.19 -4.60 -20.88
CA VAL A 167 -8.23 -4.91 -22.32
C VAL A 167 -6.83 -5.30 -22.82
N ALA A 168 -5.80 -4.54 -22.44
CA ALA A 168 -4.42 -4.78 -22.87
C ALA A 168 -3.89 -6.15 -22.43
N LEU A 169 -4.31 -6.68 -21.27
CA LEU A 169 -3.94 -8.05 -20.86
C LEU A 169 -4.29 -9.09 -21.92
N ARG A 170 -5.38 -8.89 -22.66
CA ARG A 170 -5.86 -9.82 -23.69
C ARG A 170 -5.39 -9.49 -25.10
N THR A 171 -5.22 -8.20 -25.41
CA THR A 171 -4.88 -7.75 -26.77
C THR A 171 -3.37 -7.57 -26.98
N GLU A 172 -2.65 -7.20 -25.93
CA GLU A 172 -1.22 -6.85 -25.96
C GLU A 172 -0.47 -7.48 -24.77
N PRO A 173 -0.45 -8.82 -24.64
CA PRO A 173 0.09 -9.50 -23.46
C PRO A 173 1.58 -9.19 -23.22
N GLU A 174 2.40 -9.10 -24.27
CA GLU A 174 3.82 -8.81 -24.14
C GLU A 174 4.08 -7.41 -23.55
N LEU A 175 3.32 -6.40 -24.00
CA LEU A 175 3.44 -5.04 -23.47
C LEU A 175 2.88 -4.96 -22.03
N SER A 176 1.84 -5.73 -21.74
CA SER A 176 1.29 -5.86 -20.38
C SER A 176 2.30 -6.47 -19.42
N HIS A 177 3.00 -7.53 -19.82
CA HIS A 177 4.11 -8.08 -19.03
C HIS A 177 5.23 -7.05 -18.83
N LYS A 178 5.55 -6.24 -19.83
CA LYS A 178 6.56 -5.19 -19.72
C LYS A 178 6.15 -4.12 -18.71
N LEU A 179 4.89 -3.69 -18.71
CA LEU A 179 4.37 -2.74 -17.73
C LEU A 179 4.43 -3.34 -16.32
N LEU A 180 3.92 -4.55 -16.13
CA LEU A 180 3.94 -5.25 -14.85
C LEU A 180 5.36 -5.46 -14.33
N ARG A 181 6.33 -5.76 -15.21
CA ARG A 181 7.73 -5.89 -14.82
C ARG A 181 8.31 -4.57 -14.30
N LYS A 182 8.11 -3.47 -15.03
CA LYS A 182 8.58 -2.13 -14.59
C LYS A 182 7.99 -1.76 -13.23
N VAL A 183 6.69 -1.96 -13.04
CA VAL A 183 6.01 -1.67 -11.78
C VAL A 183 6.54 -2.56 -10.66
N THR A 184 6.70 -3.87 -10.89
CA THR A 184 7.19 -4.81 -9.87
C THR A 184 8.62 -4.49 -9.45
N ASP A 185 9.52 -4.17 -10.38
CA ASP A 185 10.91 -3.78 -10.08
C ASP A 185 10.95 -2.52 -9.21
N PHE A 186 10.09 -1.54 -9.50
CA PHE A 186 9.92 -0.36 -8.68
C PHE A 186 9.39 -0.71 -7.27
N LEU A 187 8.35 -1.54 -7.16
CA LEU A 187 7.77 -1.94 -5.88
C LEU A 187 8.77 -2.72 -5.01
N LEU A 188 9.61 -3.56 -5.60
CA LEU A 188 10.68 -4.26 -4.88
C LEU A 188 11.68 -3.28 -4.25
N ARG A 189 12.06 -2.21 -4.98
CA ARG A 189 12.91 -1.14 -4.44
C ARG A 189 12.20 -0.34 -3.35
N TRP A 190 10.91 -0.03 -3.54
CA TRP A 190 10.10 0.69 -2.56
C TRP A 190 9.97 -0.07 -1.23
N HIS A 191 9.65 -1.36 -1.27
CA HIS A 191 9.61 -2.21 -0.07
C HIS A 191 10.98 -2.36 0.60
N SER A 192 12.05 -2.43 -0.18
CA SER A 192 13.41 -2.49 0.34
C SER A 192 13.75 -1.22 1.12
N LEU A 193 13.45 -0.05 0.55
CA LEU A 193 13.69 1.25 1.18
C LEU A 193 12.89 1.42 2.48
N GLN A 194 11.61 1.00 2.51
CA GLN A 194 10.81 1.04 3.72
C GLN A 194 11.43 0.18 4.84
N ARG A 195 11.90 -1.03 4.54
CA ARG A 195 12.55 -1.91 5.52
C ARG A 195 13.88 -1.35 6.02
N GLU A 196 14.66 -0.73 5.15
CA GLU A 196 15.90 -0.05 5.53
C GLU A 196 15.63 1.09 6.52
N ARG A 197 14.62 1.92 6.24
CA ARG A 197 14.26 3.06 7.10
C ARG A 197 13.59 2.64 8.42
N PHE A 198 12.85 1.55 8.40
CA PHE A 198 12.07 1.08 9.56
C PHE A 198 12.39 -0.40 9.87
N PRO A 199 13.49 -0.68 10.61
CA PRO A 199 13.92 -2.07 10.91
C PRO A 199 12.92 -2.91 11.72
N SER A 200 11.84 -2.32 12.22
CA SER A 200 10.73 -3.04 12.88
C SER A 200 9.74 -3.68 11.90
N ILE A 201 9.94 -3.49 10.60
CA ILE A 201 9.12 -4.11 9.56
C ILE A 201 9.51 -5.58 9.42
N ASP A 202 8.54 -6.45 9.71
CA ASP A 202 8.66 -7.91 9.61
C ASP A 202 7.73 -8.53 8.56
N GLY A 203 6.81 -7.73 8.00
CA GLY A 203 5.80 -8.15 7.03
C GLY A 203 5.72 -7.27 5.80
N ILE A 204 5.02 -7.77 4.80
CA ILE A 204 4.62 -7.03 3.59
C ILE A 204 3.10 -7.04 3.47
N MET A 205 2.52 -5.91 3.09
CA MET A 205 1.10 -5.81 2.77
C MET A 205 0.95 -5.16 1.40
N LEU A 206 0.28 -5.86 0.50
CA LEU A 206 -0.06 -5.38 -0.83
C LEU A 206 -1.59 -5.22 -0.92
N LEU A 207 -2.02 -4.11 -1.50
CA LEU A 207 -3.42 -3.87 -1.87
C LEU A 207 -3.53 -3.97 -3.39
N ASP A 208 -4.13 -5.05 -3.88
CA ASP A 208 -4.24 -5.32 -5.31
C ASP A 208 -5.65 -5.78 -5.69
N ASP A 209 -6.60 -4.85 -5.66
CA ASP A 209 -8.03 -5.12 -5.89
C ASP A 209 -8.30 -5.59 -7.33
N ILE A 210 -7.44 -5.21 -8.28
CA ILE A 210 -7.55 -5.61 -9.68
C ILE A 210 -7.49 -7.13 -9.85
N VAL A 211 -6.81 -7.83 -8.97
CA VAL A 211 -6.81 -9.31 -8.93
C VAL A 211 -8.23 -9.87 -8.91
N GLY A 212 -9.17 -9.21 -8.23
CA GLY A 212 -10.56 -9.63 -8.14
C GLY A 212 -11.36 -9.56 -9.45
N PHE A 213 -10.83 -8.88 -10.46
CA PHE A 213 -11.45 -8.79 -11.80
C PHE A 213 -10.88 -9.80 -12.81
N LEU A 214 -9.82 -10.53 -12.44
CA LEU A 214 -9.18 -11.51 -13.32
C LEU A 214 -9.87 -12.86 -13.23
N GLY A 215 -9.99 -13.54 -14.38
CA GLY A 215 -10.23 -14.97 -14.42
C GLY A 215 -8.98 -15.75 -13.98
N GLU A 216 -9.14 -17.06 -13.72
CA GLU A 216 -8.04 -17.91 -13.25
C GLU A 216 -6.85 -17.89 -14.20
N GLU A 217 -7.08 -18.00 -15.50
CA GLU A 217 -6.01 -17.98 -16.52
C GLU A 217 -5.23 -16.67 -16.49
N ASP A 218 -5.93 -15.52 -16.47
CA ASP A 218 -5.29 -14.21 -16.41
C ASP A 218 -4.55 -14.00 -15.10
N PHE A 219 -5.08 -14.49 -13.98
CA PHE A 219 -4.39 -14.44 -12.70
C PHE A 219 -3.09 -15.26 -12.72
N LEU A 220 -3.12 -16.47 -13.27
CA LEU A 220 -1.94 -17.32 -13.37
C LEU A 220 -0.87 -16.72 -14.28
N GLU A 221 -1.26 -16.00 -15.32
CA GLU A 221 -0.34 -15.36 -16.27
C GLU A 221 0.15 -13.98 -15.77
N PHE A 222 -0.76 -13.09 -15.39
CA PHE A 222 -0.44 -11.68 -15.13
C PHE A 222 -0.40 -11.31 -13.64
N GLY A 223 -0.96 -12.12 -12.75
CA GLY A 223 -0.99 -11.84 -11.30
C GLY A 223 0.06 -12.61 -10.52
N LEU A 224 -0.07 -13.93 -10.56
CA LEU A 224 0.71 -14.84 -9.69
C LEU A 224 2.24 -14.67 -9.80
N PRO A 225 2.86 -14.52 -10.98
CA PRO A 225 4.32 -14.40 -11.06
C PRO A 225 4.85 -13.17 -10.32
N TYR A 226 4.22 -12.04 -10.51
CA TYR A 226 4.64 -10.75 -9.93
C TYR A 226 4.36 -10.68 -8.43
N LEU A 227 3.20 -11.18 -7.99
CA LEU A 227 2.87 -11.26 -6.56
C LEU A 227 3.80 -12.25 -5.85
N THR A 228 4.11 -13.39 -6.45
CA THR A 228 5.05 -14.36 -5.88
C THR A 228 6.43 -13.74 -5.66
N GLU A 229 6.92 -12.94 -6.60
CA GLU A 229 8.21 -12.27 -6.48
C GLU A 229 8.23 -11.24 -5.35
N LEU A 230 7.15 -10.46 -5.21
CA LEU A 230 7.01 -9.46 -4.15
C LEU A 230 6.91 -10.10 -2.76
N TYR A 231 6.23 -11.25 -2.64
CA TYR A 231 6.10 -11.98 -1.38
C TYR A 231 7.26 -12.94 -1.11
N ALA A 232 8.16 -13.16 -2.06
CA ALA A 232 9.30 -14.04 -1.85
C ALA A 232 10.15 -13.56 -0.66
N PRO A 233 10.56 -14.48 0.26
CA PRO A 233 11.48 -14.12 1.32
C PRO A 233 12.77 -13.57 0.69
N LYS A 234 13.11 -12.31 0.96
CA LYS A 234 14.43 -11.82 0.57
C LYS A 234 15.43 -12.56 1.46
N ALA A 235 16.34 -13.32 0.85
CA ALA A 235 17.50 -13.83 1.54
C ALA A 235 18.18 -12.66 2.26
N SER A 236 18.29 -12.73 3.57
CA SER A 236 19.13 -11.81 4.34
C SER A 236 20.56 -11.91 3.80
N VAL A 237 21.01 -10.83 3.15
CA VAL A 237 22.40 -10.67 2.73
C VAL A 237 23.25 -10.41 3.97
#